data_a86e720ac963aef1ce0f6b8c5f5104ca
#
_entry.id   a86e720ac963aef1ce0f6b8c5f5104ca
#
_cell.length_a   1.000
_cell.length_b   1.000
_cell.length_c   1.000
_cell.angle_alpha   90.00
_cell.angle_beta   90.00
_cell.angle_gamma   90.00
#
_symmetry.space_group_name_H-M   'P 1'
#
loop_
_entity.id
_entity.type
_entity.pdbx_description
1 polymer ?
#
loop_
_entity_poly.entity_id
_entity_poly.type
_entity_poly.pdbx_seq_one_letter_code
_entity_poly.pdbx_strand_id
1 'polypeptide(L)'
;MPTHKGTKTIETQRLILRRAIREDAEPMFSNWASDPKVTKYLTWPTYEKVETAHQILDLWANEYEKPDYYQWMIVLKELGEPIGSISVVRQNDRVEEAEIGYCIGRNWWHQGIMSEALGAVIAYFFEEV
;
A
#
# COMPACT_ATOMS: atom_id res chain seq x y z
N MET A 1 21.55 -9.93 10.14
CA MET A 1 20.81 -9.99 8.86
C MET A 1 19.34 -9.80 9.11
N PRO A 2 18.66 -8.96 8.31
CA PRO A 2 17.21 -8.84 8.46
C PRO A 2 16.52 -10.15 8.12
N THR A 3 15.45 -10.44 8.84
CA THR A 3 14.61 -11.60 8.55
C THR A 3 13.37 -11.11 7.84
N HIS A 4 13.24 -11.49 6.57
CA HIS A 4 12.08 -11.08 5.78
C HIS A 4 10.88 -11.95 6.11
N LYS A 5 9.78 -11.34 6.41
CA LYS A 5 8.54 -11.99 6.81
C LYS A 5 7.41 -11.84 5.79
N GLY A 6 7.66 -11.08 4.72
CA GLY A 6 6.66 -10.78 3.72
C GLY A 6 5.62 -9.78 4.22
N THR A 7 4.61 -9.56 3.40
CA THR A 7 3.54 -8.62 3.72
C THR A 7 2.53 -9.29 4.64
N LYS A 8 2.53 -8.91 5.92
CA LYS A 8 1.60 -9.41 6.91
C LYS A 8 0.61 -8.32 7.30
N THR A 9 -0.58 -8.72 7.73
CA THR A 9 -1.61 -7.77 8.13
C THR A 9 -1.19 -7.02 9.38
N ILE A 10 -1.33 -5.68 9.34
CA ILE A 10 -1.05 -4.80 10.46
C ILE A 10 -2.33 -4.03 10.76
N GLU A 11 -2.72 -4.01 12.01
CA GLU A 11 -3.92 -3.28 12.42
C GLU A 11 -3.53 -2.09 13.30
N THR A 12 -4.14 -0.93 13.03
CA THR A 12 -3.97 0.27 13.84
C THR A 12 -5.34 0.70 14.38
N GLN A 13 -5.39 1.86 15.02
CA GLN A 13 -6.65 2.37 15.56
C GLN A 13 -7.73 2.54 14.49
N ARG A 14 -7.39 3.12 13.35
CA ARG A 14 -8.36 3.42 12.28
C ARG A 14 -8.18 2.55 11.04
N LEU A 15 -7.06 1.84 10.92
CA LEU A 15 -6.66 1.22 9.66
C LEU A 15 -6.39 -0.26 9.81
N ILE A 16 -6.57 -0.96 8.69
CA ILE A 16 -6.05 -2.31 8.50
C ILE A 16 -5.14 -2.25 7.28
N LEU A 17 -3.88 -2.59 7.47
CA LEU A 17 -2.91 -2.70 6.38
C LEU A 17 -2.79 -4.17 6.05
N ARG A 18 -3.21 -4.55 4.85
CA ARG A 18 -3.25 -5.96 4.45
C ARG A 18 -2.82 -6.13 3.01
N ARG A 19 -2.59 -7.36 2.61
CA ARG A 19 -2.31 -7.67 1.23
C ARG A 19 -3.49 -7.26 0.35
N ALA A 20 -3.17 -6.81 -0.87
CA ALA A 20 -4.19 -6.52 -1.85
C ALA A 20 -4.87 -7.82 -2.30
N ILE A 21 -6.16 -7.73 -2.56
CA ILE A 21 -6.94 -8.83 -3.12
C ILE A 21 -7.61 -8.35 -4.39
N ARG A 22 -8.07 -9.29 -5.21
CA ARG A 22 -8.65 -8.96 -6.51
C ARG A 22 -9.87 -8.04 -6.41
N GLU A 23 -10.64 -8.19 -5.35
CA GLU A 23 -11.82 -7.38 -5.09
C GLU A 23 -11.49 -5.92 -4.78
N ASP A 24 -10.22 -5.62 -4.54
CA ASP A 24 -9.79 -4.24 -4.28
C ASP A 24 -9.73 -3.37 -5.55
N ALA A 25 -9.85 -3.97 -6.74
CA ALA A 25 -9.66 -3.24 -7.99
C ALA A 25 -10.62 -2.06 -8.14
N GLU A 26 -11.91 -2.26 -7.88
CA GLU A 26 -12.89 -1.19 -8.03
C GLU A 26 -12.69 -0.06 -7.02
N PRO A 27 -12.56 -0.34 -5.69
CA PRO A 27 -12.28 0.75 -4.76
C PRO A 27 -10.92 1.42 -5.01
N MET A 28 -9.90 0.66 -5.44
CA MET A 28 -8.62 1.24 -5.83
C MET A 28 -8.80 2.25 -6.96
N PHE A 29 -9.52 1.85 -8.01
CA PHE A 29 -9.80 2.71 -9.15
C PHE A 29 -10.57 3.97 -8.73
N SER A 30 -11.67 3.76 -8.00
CA SER A 30 -12.57 4.86 -7.61
C SER A 30 -11.94 5.81 -6.61
N ASN A 31 -11.17 5.28 -5.64
CA ASN A 31 -10.71 6.09 -4.51
C ASN A 31 -9.42 6.86 -4.80
N TRP A 32 -8.54 6.33 -5.66
CA TRP A 32 -7.30 7.08 -5.95
C TRP A 32 -6.71 6.85 -7.33
N ALA A 33 -6.76 5.66 -7.89
CA ALA A 33 -5.98 5.36 -9.09
C ALA A 33 -6.47 6.10 -10.33
N SER A 34 -7.75 6.48 -10.39
CA SER A 34 -8.32 7.24 -11.49
C SER A 34 -8.27 8.76 -11.26
N ASP A 35 -7.73 9.20 -10.13
CA ASP A 35 -7.71 10.62 -9.79
C ASP A 35 -6.38 11.25 -10.20
N PRO A 36 -6.37 12.14 -11.22
CA PRO A 36 -5.11 12.74 -11.68
C PRO A 36 -4.44 13.62 -10.63
N LYS A 37 -5.15 14.12 -9.65
CA LYS A 37 -4.54 14.91 -8.57
C LYS A 37 -3.75 14.03 -7.61
N VAL A 38 -4.12 12.77 -7.48
CA VAL A 38 -3.36 11.80 -6.69
C VAL A 38 -2.17 11.29 -7.50
N THR A 39 -2.42 10.83 -8.74
CA THR A 39 -1.38 10.18 -9.55
C THR A 39 -0.31 11.13 -10.05
N LYS A 40 -0.56 12.42 -10.04
CA LYS A 40 0.43 13.40 -10.46
C LYS A 40 1.73 13.32 -9.65
N TYR A 41 1.69 12.80 -8.43
CA TYR A 41 2.87 12.62 -7.58
C TYR A 41 3.43 11.20 -7.61
N LEU A 42 2.88 10.34 -8.47
CA LEU A 42 3.28 8.95 -8.56
C LEU A 42 4.07 8.69 -9.84
N THR A 43 4.73 7.53 -9.89
CA THR A 43 5.53 7.15 -11.04
C THR A 43 4.72 6.51 -12.16
N TRP A 44 3.44 6.25 -11.93
CA TRP A 44 2.58 5.64 -12.94
C TRP A 44 1.45 6.59 -13.35
N PRO A 45 0.91 6.42 -14.57
CA PRO A 45 -0.15 7.29 -15.06
C PRO A 45 -1.49 7.02 -14.38
N THR A 46 -2.38 8.00 -14.47
CA THR A 46 -3.76 7.85 -14.03
C THR A 46 -4.42 6.69 -14.77
N TYR A 47 -5.13 5.83 -14.03
CA TYR A 47 -5.86 4.73 -14.66
C TYR A 47 -7.15 5.26 -15.30
N GLU A 48 -7.35 4.88 -16.55
CA GLU A 48 -8.56 5.27 -17.28
C GLU A 48 -9.64 4.22 -17.19
N LYS A 49 -9.28 2.97 -16.86
CA LYS A 49 -10.20 1.85 -16.81
C LYS A 49 -9.93 0.99 -15.58
N VAL A 50 -10.98 0.42 -15.01
CA VAL A 50 -10.85 -0.46 -13.86
C VAL A 50 -10.05 -1.73 -14.20
N GLU A 51 -10.04 -2.14 -15.47
CA GLU A 51 -9.26 -3.28 -15.92
C GLU A 51 -7.75 -3.11 -15.64
N THR A 52 -7.27 -1.88 -15.70
CA THR A 52 -5.86 -1.61 -15.36
C THR A 52 -5.58 -1.95 -13.90
N ALA A 53 -6.51 -1.61 -13.00
CA ALA A 53 -6.38 -1.98 -11.59
C ALA A 53 -6.36 -3.49 -11.41
N HIS A 54 -7.22 -4.23 -12.13
CA HIS A 54 -7.23 -5.69 -12.08
C HIS A 54 -5.87 -6.26 -12.49
N GLN A 55 -5.27 -5.75 -13.56
CA GLN A 55 -3.98 -6.20 -14.04
C GLN A 55 -2.87 -5.97 -13.02
N ILE A 56 -2.88 -4.81 -12.39
CA ILE A 56 -1.88 -4.47 -11.37
C ILE A 56 -2.04 -5.36 -10.14
N LEU A 57 -3.27 -5.63 -9.71
CA LEU A 57 -3.50 -6.51 -8.56
C LEU A 57 -3.08 -7.95 -8.84
N ASP A 58 -3.23 -8.42 -10.07
CA ASP A 58 -2.75 -9.75 -10.46
C ASP A 58 -1.23 -9.81 -10.37
N LEU A 59 -0.53 -8.74 -10.78
CA LEU A 59 0.92 -8.66 -10.62
C LEU A 59 1.33 -8.70 -9.15
N TRP A 60 0.65 -7.93 -8.31
CA TRP A 60 0.96 -7.93 -6.88
C TRP A 60 0.70 -9.29 -6.24
N ALA A 61 -0.35 -9.99 -6.65
CA ALA A 61 -0.66 -11.31 -6.12
C ALA A 61 0.51 -12.28 -6.35
N ASN A 62 1.12 -12.22 -7.54
CA ASN A 62 2.28 -13.05 -7.84
C ASN A 62 3.51 -12.66 -7.02
N GLU A 63 3.70 -11.36 -6.78
CA GLU A 63 4.85 -10.87 -6.01
C GLU A 63 4.77 -11.23 -4.52
N TYR A 64 3.57 -11.42 -3.99
CA TYR A 64 3.41 -11.75 -2.57
C TYR A 64 4.03 -13.08 -2.16
N GLU A 65 4.38 -13.93 -3.11
CA GLU A 65 5.08 -15.18 -2.82
C GLU A 65 6.51 -14.93 -2.34
N LYS A 66 7.06 -13.76 -2.62
CA LYS A 66 8.41 -13.40 -2.21
C LYS A 66 8.40 -12.89 -0.76
N PRO A 67 9.25 -13.44 0.13
CA PRO A 67 9.24 -13.00 1.52
C PRO A 67 9.77 -11.57 1.74
N ASP A 68 10.46 -11.00 0.75
CA ASP A 68 10.98 -9.64 0.82
C ASP A 68 10.12 -8.63 0.07
N TYR A 69 8.90 -9.01 -0.32
CA TYR A 69 7.97 -8.12 -1.01
C TYR A 69 7.01 -7.51 0.02
N TYR A 70 6.97 -6.18 0.07
CA TYR A 70 6.16 -5.44 1.05
C TYR A 70 5.25 -4.46 0.35
N GLN A 71 3.98 -4.79 0.28
CA GLN A 71 2.95 -3.97 -0.37
C GLN A 71 1.65 -4.15 0.39
N TRP A 72 1.15 -3.09 1.00
CA TRP A 72 -0.10 -3.12 1.76
C TRP A 72 -1.14 -2.22 1.12
N MET A 73 -2.39 -2.67 1.14
CA MET A 73 -3.55 -1.79 0.95
C MET A 73 -3.85 -1.14 2.28
N ILE A 74 -4.14 0.15 2.26
CA ILE A 74 -4.55 0.90 3.46
C ILE A 74 -6.08 0.91 3.49
N VAL A 75 -6.65 0.09 4.38
CA VAL A 75 -8.11 -0.02 4.53
C VAL A 75 -8.55 0.84 5.70
N LEU A 76 -9.49 1.74 5.46
CA LEU A 76 -10.10 2.53 6.52
C LEU A 76 -11.22 1.71 7.15
N LYS A 77 -11.09 1.39 8.45
CA LYS A 77 -12.05 0.54 9.16
C LYS A 77 -13.49 1.03 9.05
N GLU A 78 -13.66 2.35 9.17
CA GLU A 78 -14.97 2.98 9.10
C GLU A 78 -15.65 2.74 7.75
N LEU A 79 -14.88 2.74 6.67
CA LEU A 79 -15.39 2.59 5.32
C LEU A 79 -15.42 1.14 4.86
N GLY A 80 -14.49 0.33 5.35
CA GLY A 80 -14.40 -1.08 5.00
C GLY A 80 -13.77 -1.38 3.66
N GLU A 81 -13.16 -0.37 2.99
CA GLU A 81 -12.50 -0.58 1.70
C GLU A 81 -11.18 0.18 1.63
N PRO A 82 -10.28 -0.22 0.71
CA PRO A 82 -8.98 0.45 0.61
C PRO A 82 -9.13 1.88 0.11
N ILE A 83 -8.35 2.77 0.72
CA ILE A 83 -8.30 4.18 0.36
C ILE A 83 -6.92 4.60 -0.11
N GLY A 84 -5.96 3.69 -0.09
CA GLY A 84 -4.60 3.95 -0.54
C GLY A 84 -3.74 2.71 -0.44
N SER A 85 -2.46 2.89 -0.69
CA SER A 85 -1.49 1.81 -0.59
C SER A 85 -0.15 2.32 -0.10
N ILE A 86 0.64 1.41 0.47
CA ILE A 86 1.99 1.72 0.94
C ILE A 86 2.87 0.53 0.65
N SER A 87 4.05 0.78 0.10
CA SER A 87 5.01 -0.25 -0.24
C SER A 87 6.40 0.12 0.25
N VAL A 88 7.22 -0.90 0.49
CA VAL A 88 8.61 -0.70 0.87
C VAL A 88 9.48 -1.49 -0.10
N VAL A 89 10.36 -0.78 -0.78
CA VAL A 89 11.35 -1.37 -1.68
C VAL A 89 12.69 -1.28 -0.98
N ARG A 90 13.33 -2.41 -0.76
CA ARG A 90 14.60 -2.47 -0.05
C ARG A 90 15.71 -2.89 -1.01
N GLN A 91 16.83 -2.19 -0.90
CA GLN A 91 18.02 -2.52 -1.66
C GLN A 91 19.09 -3.02 -0.70
N ASN A 92 19.74 -4.12 -1.05
CA ASN A 92 20.85 -4.68 -0.27
C ASN A 92 20.51 -5.02 1.18
N ASP A 93 19.25 -5.28 1.47
CA ASP A 93 18.75 -5.66 2.81
C ASP A 93 19.08 -4.65 3.91
N ARG A 94 19.31 -3.39 3.55
CA ARG A 94 19.57 -2.33 4.52
C ARG A 94 18.35 -1.47 4.71
N VAL A 95 17.97 -1.26 5.96
CA VAL A 95 16.81 -0.42 6.29
C VAL A 95 17.00 1.01 5.79
N GLU A 96 18.20 1.56 5.95
CA GLU A 96 18.51 2.91 5.52
C GLU A 96 18.48 3.09 3.99
N GLU A 97 18.48 2.00 3.25
CA GLU A 97 18.36 2.04 1.79
C GLU A 97 16.96 1.74 1.30
N ALA A 98 16.00 1.57 2.22
CA ALA A 98 14.63 1.29 1.85
C ALA A 98 13.93 2.55 1.34
N GLU A 99 13.20 2.39 0.25
CA GLU A 99 12.32 3.44 -0.25
C GLU A 99 10.88 3.09 0.11
N ILE A 100 10.15 4.07 0.61
CA ILE A 100 8.74 3.89 0.95
C ILE A 100 7.91 4.65 -0.07
N GLY A 101 7.14 3.89 -0.86
CA GLY A 101 6.19 4.47 -1.79
C GLY A 101 4.80 4.42 -1.19
N TYR A 102 4.06 5.51 -1.29
CA TYR A 102 2.71 5.55 -0.73
C TYR A 102 1.81 6.49 -1.51
N CYS A 103 0.52 6.20 -1.44
CA CYS A 103 -0.50 7.10 -1.97
C CYS A 103 -1.78 6.89 -1.18
N ILE A 104 -2.63 7.89 -1.18
CA ILE A 104 -3.92 7.85 -0.53
C ILE A 104 -4.89 8.72 -1.31
N GLY A 105 -6.15 8.32 -1.39
CA GLY A 105 -7.18 9.10 -2.07
C GLY A 105 -7.29 10.50 -1.47
N ARG A 106 -7.51 11.50 -2.33
CA ARG A 106 -7.47 12.89 -1.87
C ARG A 106 -8.56 13.26 -0.88
N ASN A 107 -9.66 12.51 -0.85
CA ASN A 107 -10.73 12.72 0.13
C ASN A 107 -10.25 12.48 1.56
N TRP A 108 -9.12 11.79 1.73
CA TRP A 108 -8.59 11.42 3.04
C TRP A 108 -7.29 12.14 3.37
N TRP A 109 -6.88 13.11 2.53
CA TRP A 109 -5.69 13.90 2.80
C TRP A 109 -5.90 14.76 4.06
N HIS A 110 -4.81 15.07 4.76
CA HIS A 110 -4.78 15.96 5.92
C HIS A 110 -5.57 15.47 7.14
N GLN A 111 -5.76 14.14 7.24
CA GLN A 111 -6.46 13.54 8.37
C GLN A 111 -5.55 12.69 9.25
N GLY A 112 -4.23 12.74 9.01
CA GLY A 112 -3.27 11.97 9.78
C GLY A 112 -3.24 10.49 9.44
N ILE A 113 -3.97 10.06 8.41
CA ILE A 113 -4.06 8.65 8.04
C ILE A 113 -2.72 8.12 7.53
N MET A 114 -2.04 8.90 6.67
CA MET A 114 -0.76 8.45 6.12
C MET A 114 0.30 8.35 7.22
N SER A 115 0.30 9.28 8.19
CA SER A 115 1.23 9.21 9.32
C SER A 115 0.97 7.97 10.17
N GLU A 116 -0.29 7.61 10.36
CA GLU A 116 -0.66 6.41 11.10
C GLU A 116 -0.18 5.14 10.38
N ALA A 117 -0.42 5.07 9.06
CA ALA A 117 0.02 3.93 8.24
C ALA A 117 1.54 3.82 8.22
N LEU A 118 2.23 4.93 8.00
CA LEU A 118 3.67 4.96 7.92
C LEU A 118 4.31 4.54 9.25
N GLY A 119 3.78 5.04 10.37
CA GLY A 119 4.27 4.65 11.70
C GLY A 119 4.12 3.15 11.94
N ALA A 120 3.00 2.57 11.52
CA ALA A 120 2.75 1.14 11.69
C ALA A 120 3.73 0.30 10.86
N VAL A 121 4.02 0.72 9.63
CA VAL A 121 4.96 0.02 8.76
C VAL A 121 6.38 0.10 9.33
N ILE A 122 6.79 1.26 9.83
CA ILE A 122 8.10 1.43 10.44
C ILE A 122 8.23 0.51 11.66
N ALA A 123 7.21 0.47 12.52
CA ALA A 123 7.21 -0.40 13.69
C ALA A 123 7.33 -1.88 13.29
N TYR A 124 6.62 -2.27 12.25
CA TYR A 124 6.69 -3.64 11.74
C TYR A 124 8.12 -4.01 11.35
N PHE A 125 8.82 -3.11 10.65
CA PHE A 125 10.19 -3.37 10.23
C PHE A 125 11.15 -3.47 11.40
N PHE A 126 10.97 -2.68 12.44
CA PHE A 126 11.82 -2.77 13.61
C PHE A 126 11.55 -3.99 14.48
N GLU A 127 10.29 -4.46 14.51
CA GLU A 127 9.91 -5.57 15.39
C GLU A 127 9.98 -6.94 14.70
N GLU A 128 9.66 -7.01 13.41
CA GLU A 128 9.48 -8.29 12.72
C GLU A 128 10.51 -8.59 11.64
N VAL A 129 11.16 -7.56 11.11
CA VAL A 129 12.09 -7.74 9.98
C VAL A 129 13.53 -7.48 10.35
#